data_5868ae39e07ccbcf6205d29078a93428
#
_entry.id   5868ae39e07ccbcf6205d29078a93428
#
_cell.length_a   1.000
_cell.length_b   1.000
_cell.length_c   1.000
_cell.angle_alpha   90.00
_cell.angle_beta   90.00
_cell.angle_gamma   90.00
#
_symmetry.space_group_name_H-M   'P 1'
#
loop_
_entity.id
_entity.type
_entity.pdbx_description
1 polymer ?
#
loop_
_entity_poly.entity_id
_entity_poly.type
_entity_poly.pdbx_seq_one_letter_code
_entity_poly.pdbx_strand_id
1 'polypeptide(L)'
;MNKPLLSLVLLSGVLTAGAQKQNDVTTPLHAMQPDYPVPYVIPAKTDVKKVLDRIYNYLDTVTPPVMINKKTGAVLTEAAQLDTNSAVKQGDFRLTSYEWGVTYAAMLRAAETTGDTRYTTYVKDRFDFLKKWVPAVKAKFPEDYIRTQRFLHQPITPHALDDAGAVCAAMIKAQRAGVNDGLRPQIDHFINYILKKEYRLKDGTLARNRPLKNTLWLDDMFMGVPAIAQMGKLTGDK
;
A
#
# COMPACT_ATOMS: atom_id res chain seq x y z
N MET A 1 -89.12 20.55 7.53
CA MET A 1 -88.05 20.10 8.40
C MET A 1 -86.84 19.73 7.53
N ASN A 2 -85.95 20.68 7.34
CA ASN A 2 -84.77 20.46 6.51
C ASN A 2 -83.57 20.08 7.40
N LYS A 3 -82.95 18.94 7.12
CA LYS A 3 -81.67 18.53 7.78
C LYS A 3 -80.49 19.01 6.95
N PRO A 4 -79.50 19.63 7.56
CA PRO A 4 -78.30 19.97 6.82
C PRO A 4 -77.36 18.74 6.68
N LEU A 5 -76.88 18.53 5.46
CA LEU A 5 -75.85 17.56 5.12
C LEU A 5 -74.48 18.13 5.56
N LEU A 6 -73.81 17.43 6.46
CA LEU A 6 -72.45 17.78 6.90
C LEU A 6 -71.46 17.12 5.94
N SER A 7 -70.82 17.92 5.07
CA SER A 7 -69.79 17.43 4.20
C SER A 7 -68.45 17.37 4.96
N LEU A 8 -67.98 16.15 5.17
CA LEU A 8 -66.67 15.90 5.76
C LEU A 8 -65.60 15.99 4.66
N VAL A 9 -64.82 17.06 4.67
CA VAL A 9 -63.65 17.19 3.78
C VAL A 9 -62.47 16.48 4.44
N LEU A 10 -62.13 15.31 3.89
CA LEU A 10 -60.87 14.61 4.23
C LEU A 10 -59.70 15.35 3.57
N LEU A 11 -58.92 16.06 4.36
CA LEU A 11 -57.63 16.60 3.94
C LEU A 11 -56.59 15.44 3.95
N SER A 12 -56.39 14.81 2.80
CA SER A 12 -55.27 13.88 2.61
C SER A 12 -53.95 14.64 2.55
N GLY A 13 -53.30 14.82 3.70
CA GLY A 13 -51.94 15.29 3.78
C GLY A 13 -50.99 14.24 3.16
N VAL A 14 -50.49 14.50 1.99
CA VAL A 14 -49.36 13.73 1.42
C VAL A 14 -48.14 14.05 2.25
N LEU A 15 -47.81 13.18 3.21
CA LEU A 15 -46.54 13.15 3.88
C LEU A 15 -45.49 12.71 2.82
N THR A 16 -44.83 13.64 2.17
CA THR A 16 -43.61 13.36 1.47
C THR A 16 -42.58 12.96 2.52
N ALA A 17 -42.46 11.68 2.82
CA ALA A 17 -41.32 11.16 3.53
C ALA A 17 -40.08 11.44 2.65
N GLY A 18 -39.35 12.50 2.96
CA GLY A 18 -38.06 12.73 2.36
C GLY A 18 -37.21 11.49 2.59
N ALA A 19 -36.90 10.75 1.52
CA ALA A 19 -36.04 9.60 1.61
C ALA A 19 -34.71 10.04 2.24
N GLN A 20 -34.46 9.60 3.47
CA GLN A 20 -33.23 9.86 4.16
C GLN A 20 -32.10 9.29 3.31
N LYS A 21 -31.13 10.14 2.93
CA LYS A 21 -30.01 9.71 2.09
C LYS A 21 -29.28 8.58 2.81
N GLN A 22 -29.19 7.42 2.17
CA GLN A 22 -28.48 6.26 2.70
C GLN A 22 -26.99 6.59 2.87
N ASN A 23 -26.39 6.16 3.96
CA ASN A 23 -24.97 6.30 4.22
C ASN A 23 -24.43 5.07 4.98
N ASP A 24 -23.12 4.90 5.00
CA ASP A 24 -22.41 3.77 5.58
C ASP A 24 -22.51 3.68 7.13
N VAL A 25 -22.98 4.74 7.79
CA VAL A 25 -23.18 4.76 9.25
C VAL A 25 -24.53 4.18 9.64
N THR A 26 -25.59 4.48 8.86
CA THR A 26 -26.99 4.17 9.23
C THR A 26 -27.60 3.05 8.40
N THR A 27 -26.97 2.65 7.29
CA THR A 27 -27.50 1.65 6.36
C THR A 27 -26.52 0.48 6.24
N PRO A 28 -26.93 -0.78 6.46
CA PRO A 28 -26.10 -1.94 6.21
C PRO A 28 -25.58 -1.94 4.76
N LEU A 29 -24.31 -2.28 4.53
CA LEU A 29 -23.66 -2.20 3.20
C LEU A 29 -24.44 -2.96 2.11
N HIS A 30 -25.02 -4.13 2.43
CA HIS A 30 -25.81 -4.91 1.47
C HIS A 30 -27.14 -4.26 1.09
N ALA A 31 -27.62 -3.29 1.87
CA ALA A 31 -28.85 -2.54 1.60
C ALA A 31 -28.60 -1.16 0.99
N MET A 32 -27.34 -0.74 0.91
CA MET A 32 -26.98 0.52 0.24
C MET A 32 -27.17 0.40 -1.26
N GLN A 33 -27.78 1.43 -1.83
CA GLN A 33 -27.89 1.58 -3.29
C GLN A 33 -26.96 2.71 -3.72
N PRO A 34 -26.15 2.53 -4.77
CA PRO A 34 -25.36 3.61 -5.33
C PRO A 34 -26.29 4.70 -5.88
N ASP A 35 -25.92 5.94 -5.71
CA ASP A 35 -26.64 7.10 -6.23
C ASP A 35 -26.30 7.41 -7.71
N TYR A 36 -25.66 6.48 -8.37
CA TYR A 36 -25.32 6.49 -9.79
C TYR A 36 -25.65 5.15 -10.46
N PRO A 37 -25.90 5.12 -11.76
CA PRO A 37 -26.16 3.87 -12.47
C PRO A 37 -24.95 2.94 -12.38
N VAL A 38 -25.16 1.71 -11.89
CA VAL A 38 -24.14 0.66 -11.87
C VAL A 38 -24.34 -0.23 -13.08
N PRO A 39 -23.46 -0.18 -14.08
CA PRO A 39 -23.52 -1.10 -15.21
C PRO A 39 -23.04 -2.47 -14.76
N TYR A 40 -23.93 -3.42 -14.59
CA TYR A 40 -23.61 -4.83 -14.31
C TYR A 40 -23.24 -5.56 -15.61
N VAL A 41 -22.18 -5.07 -16.26
CA VAL A 41 -21.62 -5.67 -17.46
C VAL A 41 -20.15 -5.99 -17.24
N ILE A 42 -19.67 -7.01 -17.93
CA ILE A 42 -18.21 -7.29 -17.92
C ILE A 42 -17.52 -6.12 -18.62
N PRO A 43 -16.62 -5.38 -17.94
CA PRO A 43 -15.95 -4.23 -18.53
C PRO A 43 -15.07 -4.67 -19.71
N ALA A 44 -15.01 -3.88 -20.75
CA ALA A 44 -14.08 -4.13 -21.85
C ALA A 44 -12.63 -4.00 -21.35
N LYS A 45 -11.72 -4.80 -21.93
CA LYS A 45 -10.28 -4.75 -21.59
C LYS A 45 -9.70 -3.35 -21.75
N THR A 46 -10.16 -2.62 -22.76
CA THR A 46 -9.78 -1.21 -23.01
C THR A 46 -10.17 -0.28 -21.89
N ASP A 47 -11.32 -0.48 -21.26
CA ASP A 47 -11.80 0.38 -20.19
C ASP A 47 -11.04 0.09 -18.88
N VAL A 48 -10.78 -1.19 -18.61
CA VAL A 48 -9.87 -1.59 -17.50
C VAL A 48 -8.49 -0.96 -17.71
N LYS A 49 -7.93 -1.02 -18.94
CA LYS A 49 -6.62 -0.43 -19.24
C LYS A 49 -6.61 1.09 -19.04
N LYS A 50 -7.64 1.81 -19.42
CA LYS A 50 -7.76 3.27 -19.16
C LYS A 50 -7.70 3.59 -17.67
N VAL A 51 -8.36 2.78 -16.82
CA VAL A 51 -8.32 2.97 -15.36
C VAL A 51 -6.91 2.69 -14.83
N LEU A 52 -6.27 1.61 -15.28
CA LEU A 52 -4.89 1.29 -14.89
C LEU A 52 -3.92 2.40 -15.30
N ASP A 53 -4.04 2.95 -16.51
CA ASP A 53 -3.20 4.05 -16.99
C ASP A 53 -3.40 5.33 -16.15
N ARG A 54 -4.64 5.64 -15.79
CA ARG A 54 -4.93 6.78 -14.92
C ARG A 54 -4.29 6.62 -13.53
N ILE A 55 -4.40 5.43 -12.94
CA ILE A 55 -3.78 5.11 -11.65
C ILE A 55 -2.26 5.21 -11.78
N TYR A 56 -1.67 4.58 -12.79
CA TYR A 56 -0.24 4.64 -13.04
C TYR A 56 0.27 6.07 -13.14
N ASN A 57 -0.33 6.89 -14.02
CA ASN A 57 0.10 8.27 -14.25
C ASN A 57 0.04 9.11 -12.97
N TYR A 58 -1.00 8.92 -12.16
CA TYR A 58 -1.11 9.60 -10.87
C TYR A 58 0.01 9.14 -9.92
N LEU A 59 0.12 7.82 -9.69
CA LEU A 59 1.09 7.28 -8.74
C LEU A 59 2.53 7.58 -9.13
N ASP A 60 2.87 7.56 -10.42
CA ASP A 60 4.21 7.89 -10.89
C ASP A 60 4.60 9.34 -10.56
N THR A 61 3.64 10.26 -10.68
CA THR A 61 3.83 11.67 -10.36
C THR A 61 4.00 11.92 -8.86
N VAL A 62 3.18 11.25 -8.02
CA VAL A 62 3.07 11.56 -6.58
C VAL A 62 3.95 10.67 -5.67
N THR A 63 4.74 9.77 -6.25
CA THR A 63 5.67 8.91 -5.50
C THR A 63 7.09 8.96 -6.07
N PRO A 64 7.74 10.13 -6.11
CA PRO A 64 9.04 10.28 -6.73
C PRO A 64 10.14 9.53 -5.96
N PRO A 65 10.91 8.61 -6.59
CA PRO A 65 12.04 7.95 -5.95
C PRO A 65 13.27 8.84 -6.00
N VAL A 66 13.25 9.96 -5.29
CA VAL A 66 14.27 11.00 -5.37
C VAL A 66 14.79 11.35 -3.97
N MET A 67 16.10 11.38 -3.81
CA MET A 67 16.77 11.89 -2.62
C MET A 67 17.07 13.38 -2.80
N ILE A 68 16.76 14.19 -1.80
CA ILE A 68 16.96 15.64 -1.83
C ILE A 68 17.63 16.14 -0.55
N ASN A 69 18.23 17.32 -0.65
CA ASN A 69 18.53 18.14 0.50
C ASN A 69 17.30 19.02 0.82
N LYS A 70 16.70 18.84 2.00
CA LYS A 70 15.47 19.56 2.43
C LYS A 70 15.64 21.08 2.49
N LYS A 71 16.87 21.55 2.76
CA LYS A 71 17.15 22.97 2.93
C LYS A 71 17.27 23.71 1.60
N THR A 72 17.88 23.07 0.61
CA THR A 72 18.15 23.70 -0.70
C THR A 72 17.22 23.22 -1.81
N GLY A 73 16.53 22.10 -1.62
CA GLY A 73 15.74 21.43 -2.65
C GLY A 73 16.58 20.68 -3.68
N ALA A 74 17.91 20.72 -3.57
CA ALA A 74 18.81 20.07 -4.52
C ALA A 74 18.66 18.55 -4.50
N VAL A 75 18.61 17.93 -5.69
CA VAL A 75 18.61 16.49 -5.85
C VAL A 75 19.99 15.93 -5.54
N LEU A 76 20.03 14.89 -4.70
CA LEU A 76 21.25 14.17 -4.38
C LEU A 76 21.39 12.96 -5.30
N THR A 77 22.51 12.85 -5.94
CA THR A 77 22.82 11.74 -6.87
C THR A 77 23.84 10.77 -6.31
N GLU A 78 24.64 11.17 -5.31
CA GLU A 78 25.71 10.36 -4.75
C GLU A 78 25.63 10.23 -3.22
N ALA A 79 26.02 9.06 -2.71
CA ALA A 79 26.01 8.77 -1.26
C ALA A 79 26.89 9.76 -0.46
N ALA A 80 27.97 10.27 -1.04
CA ALA A 80 28.85 11.25 -0.40
C ALA A 80 28.14 12.57 -0.08
N GLN A 81 27.05 12.90 -0.78
CA GLN A 81 26.25 14.11 -0.57
C GLN A 81 25.28 14.02 0.63
N LEU A 82 25.15 12.83 1.23
CA LEU A 82 24.25 12.66 2.39
C LEU A 82 24.74 13.50 3.59
N ASP A 83 23.81 14.26 4.14
CA ASP A 83 23.98 15.05 5.37
C ASP A 83 22.70 15.01 6.22
N THR A 84 22.66 15.76 7.32
CA THR A 84 21.50 15.85 8.21
C THR A 84 20.28 16.55 7.61
N ASN A 85 20.42 17.19 6.45
CA ASN A 85 19.33 17.78 5.68
C ASN A 85 18.80 16.84 4.57
N SER A 86 19.39 15.66 4.42
CA SER A 86 18.95 14.70 3.41
C SER A 86 17.60 14.10 3.74
N ALA A 87 16.76 13.91 2.74
CA ALA A 87 15.46 13.25 2.85
C ALA A 87 15.03 12.66 1.52
N VAL A 88 14.15 11.67 1.57
CA VAL A 88 13.36 11.26 0.41
C VAL A 88 12.43 12.42 0.04
N LYS A 89 12.38 12.79 -1.24
CA LYS A 89 11.45 13.82 -1.71
C LYS A 89 10.03 13.44 -1.33
N GLN A 90 9.36 14.33 -0.62
CA GLN A 90 7.98 14.10 -0.20
C GLN A 90 7.07 14.04 -1.43
N GLY A 91 6.23 13.02 -1.47
CA GLY A 91 5.08 12.88 -2.35
C GLY A 91 3.83 12.66 -1.52
N ASP A 92 2.75 12.27 -2.16
CA ASP A 92 1.47 12.00 -1.46
C ASP A 92 1.55 10.73 -0.61
N PHE A 93 2.47 9.83 -0.95
CA PHE A 93 2.60 8.52 -0.30
C PHE A 93 4.06 8.14 0.00
N ARG A 94 4.24 7.24 0.96
CA ARG A 94 5.55 6.69 1.33
C ARG A 94 5.92 5.51 0.43
N LEU A 95 7.20 5.43 0.03
CA LEU A 95 7.68 4.38 -0.88
C LEU A 95 7.88 3.01 -0.24
N THR A 96 7.77 2.90 1.08
CA THR A 96 8.19 1.71 1.84
C THR A 96 7.14 1.18 2.81
N SER A 97 5.92 1.70 2.76
CA SER A 97 4.81 1.18 3.54
C SER A 97 4.18 -0.06 2.91
N TYR A 98 3.35 -0.80 3.66
CA TYR A 98 2.68 -2.00 3.17
C TYR A 98 1.82 -1.71 1.94
N GLU A 99 1.14 -0.56 1.88
CA GLU A 99 0.33 -0.15 0.73
C GLU A 99 1.19 -0.08 -0.54
N TRP A 100 2.46 0.36 -0.39
CA TRP A 100 3.38 0.41 -1.52
C TRP A 100 3.93 -0.95 -1.89
N GLY A 101 4.15 -1.84 -0.92
CA GLY A 101 4.46 -3.24 -1.22
C GLY A 101 3.39 -3.91 -2.08
N VAL A 102 2.11 -3.71 -1.72
CA VAL A 102 0.96 -4.20 -2.50
C VAL A 102 0.89 -3.51 -3.87
N THR A 103 1.12 -2.21 -3.92
CA THR A 103 1.13 -1.43 -5.18
C THR A 103 2.23 -1.93 -6.13
N TYR A 104 3.45 -2.18 -5.65
CA TYR A 104 4.51 -2.75 -6.48
C TYR A 104 4.14 -4.14 -7.02
N ALA A 105 3.58 -5.01 -6.19
CA ALA A 105 3.11 -6.32 -6.63
C ALA A 105 1.99 -6.22 -7.67
N ALA A 106 1.08 -5.25 -7.51
CA ALA A 106 0.01 -4.97 -8.46
C ALA A 106 0.55 -4.43 -9.80
N MET A 107 1.53 -3.52 -9.78
CA MET A 107 2.18 -3.00 -10.99
C MET A 107 2.90 -4.12 -11.76
N LEU A 108 3.63 -5.01 -11.07
CA LEU A 108 4.23 -6.18 -11.70
C LEU A 108 3.17 -7.08 -12.35
N ARG A 109 2.03 -7.27 -11.68
CA ARG A 109 0.92 -8.05 -12.25
C ARG A 109 0.27 -7.35 -13.44
N ALA A 110 0.10 -6.04 -13.40
CA ALA A 110 -0.41 -5.26 -14.51
C ALA A 110 0.50 -5.38 -15.75
N ALA A 111 1.83 -5.32 -15.56
CA ALA A 111 2.80 -5.56 -16.63
C ALA A 111 2.67 -6.96 -17.25
N GLU A 112 2.62 -8.01 -16.40
CA GLU A 112 2.43 -9.39 -16.87
C GLU A 112 1.16 -9.56 -17.70
N THR A 113 0.08 -8.87 -17.32
CA THR A 113 -1.24 -9.05 -17.95
C THR A 113 -1.40 -8.21 -19.20
N THR A 114 -0.81 -7.01 -19.24
CA THR A 114 -1.01 -6.04 -20.32
C THR A 114 0.15 -5.98 -21.31
N GLY A 115 1.33 -6.47 -20.94
CA GLY A 115 2.57 -6.30 -21.70
C GLY A 115 3.15 -4.88 -21.65
N ASP A 116 2.55 -3.98 -20.86
CA ASP A 116 2.98 -2.57 -20.75
C ASP A 116 4.15 -2.43 -19.78
N THR A 117 5.32 -2.15 -20.31
CA THR A 117 6.58 -2.08 -19.57
C THR A 117 6.67 -0.87 -18.63
N ARG A 118 5.81 0.15 -18.76
CA ARG A 118 5.78 1.28 -17.84
C ARG A 118 5.53 0.84 -16.40
N TYR A 119 4.73 -0.19 -16.20
CA TYR A 119 4.46 -0.72 -14.86
C TYR A 119 5.70 -1.39 -14.23
N THR A 120 6.50 -2.11 -15.03
CA THR A 120 7.78 -2.66 -14.53
C THR A 120 8.81 -1.58 -14.29
N THR A 121 8.88 -0.55 -15.13
CA THR A 121 9.76 0.61 -14.93
C THR A 121 9.44 1.33 -13.63
N TYR A 122 8.15 1.54 -13.34
CA TYR A 122 7.70 2.12 -12.07
C TYR A 122 8.28 1.38 -10.86
N VAL A 123 8.20 0.06 -10.85
CA VAL A 123 8.72 -0.77 -9.75
C VAL A 123 10.25 -0.73 -9.72
N LYS A 124 10.87 -0.87 -10.89
CA LYS A 124 12.32 -0.88 -11.05
C LYS A 124 12.98 0.37 -10.48
N ASP A 125 12.48 1.54 -10.84
CA ASP A 125 13.06 2.81 -10.42
C ASP A 125 13.00 2.98 -8.90
N ARG A 126 11.91 2.56 -8.26
CA ARG A 126 11.74 2.66 -6.81
C ARG A 126 12.58 1.64 -6.05
N PHE A 127 12.72 0.43 -6.59
CA PHE A 127 13.60 -0.57 -5.98
C PHE A 127 15.08 -0.27 -6.21
N ASP A 128 15.47 0.29 -7.36
CA ASP A 128 16.83 0.77 -7.58
C ASP A 128 17.17 1.95 -6.66
N PHE A 129 16.20 2.83 -6.42
CA PHE A 129 16.33 3.88 -5.41
C PHE A 129 16.60 3.30 -4.02
N LEU A 130 15.82 2.33 -3.57
CA LEU A 130 16.02 1.68 -2.27
C LEU A 130 17.35 0.93 -2.22
N LYS A 131 17.71 0.19 -3.27
CA LYS A 131 18.97 -0.52 -3.39
C LYS A 131 20.18 0.42 -3.24
N LYS A 132 20.10 1.62 -3.82
CA LYS A 132 21.14 2.64 -3.71
C LYS A 132 21.21 3.29 -2.33
N TRP A 133 20.07 3.77 -1.84
CA TRP A 133 20.06 4.68 -0.69
C TRP A 133 19.96 4.00 0.67
N VAL A 134 19.34 2.83 0.78
CA VAL A 134 19.23 2.11 2.05
C VAL A 134 20.60 1.79 2.66
N PRO A 135 21.56 1.16 1.96
CA PRO A 135 22.87 0.90 2.52
C PRO A 135 23.67 2.19 2.78
N ALA A 136 23.54 3.21 1.94
CA ALA A 136 24.23 4.48 2.11
C ALA A 136 23.75 5.24 3.38
N VAL A 137 22.45 5.29 3.60
CA VAL A 137 21.86 5.91 4.79
C VAL A 137 22.24 5.13 6.06
N LYS A 138 22.17 3.79 6.01
CA LYS A 138 22.58 2.94 7.12
C LYS A 138 24.05 3.09 7.49
N ALA A 139 24.93 3.29 6.53
CA ALA A 139 26.34 3.51 6.77
C ALA A 139 26.66 4.92 7.30
N LYS A 140 25.84 5.93 6.94
CA LYS A 140 26.07 7.34 7.28
C LYS A 140 25.52 7.73 8.63
N PHE A 141 24.35 7.19 9.04
CA PHE A 141 23.63 7.66 10.21
C PHE A 141 23.41 6.55 11.23
N PRO A 142 23.46 6.87 12.54
CA PRO A 142 23.11 5.92 13.59
C PRO A 142 21.62 5.56 13.54
N GLU A 143 21.28 4.37 14.00
CA GLU A 143 19.93 3.81 13.92
C GLU A 143 18.89 4.70 14.62
N ASP A 144 19.25 5.29 15.78
CA ASP A 144 18.36 6.21 16.51
C ASP A 144 18.03 7.47 15.70
N TYR A 145 18.99 7.99 14.96
CA TYR A 145 18.73 9.10 14.04
C TYR A 145 17.76 8.70 12.94
N ILE A 146 18.00 7.56 12.28
CA ILE A 146 17.14 7.04 11.20
C ILE A 146 15.70 6.86 11.71
N ARG A 147 15.53 6.29 12.90
CA ARG A 147 14.24 6.06 13.53
C ARG A 147 13.52 7.38 13.86
N THR A 148 14.21 8.34 14.44
CA THR A 148 13.65 9.64 14.84
C THR A 148 13.25 10.49 13.63
N GLN A 149 14.09 10.53 12.60
CA GLN A 149 13.81 11.28 11.37
C GLN A 149 12.90 10.53 10.39
N ARG A 150 12.57 9.26 10.68
CA ARG A 150 11.81 8.36 9.80
C ARG A 150 12.40 8.23 8.37
N PHE A 151 13.70 8.46 8.26
CA PHE A 151 14.45 8.51 7.01
C PHE A 151 14.79 7.10 6.54
N LEU A 152 14.04 6.56 5.57
CA LEU A 152 14.11 5.16 5.12
C LEU A 152 14.06 4.17 6.30
N HIS A 153 13.29 4.52 7.34
CA HIS A 153 13.22 3.75 8.58
C HIS A 153 12.76 2.30 8.34
N GLN A 154 11.65 2.10 7.64
CA GLN A 154 11.07 0.77 7.39
C GLN A 154 12.07 -0.23 6.79
N PRO A 155 12.77 0.08 5.68
CA PRO A 155 13.71 -0.87 5.09
C PRO A 155 15.02 -1.04 5.87
N ILE A 156 15.36 -0.11 6.80
CA ILE A 156 16.58 -0.20 7.60
C ILE A 156 16.32 -0.88 8.94
N THR A 157 15.23 -0.50 9.62
CA THR A 157 14.81 -1.05 10.91
C THR A 157 13.36 -1.53 10.85
N PRO A 158 13.07 -2.64 10.18
CA PRO A 158 11.72 -3.19 10.11
C PRO A 158 11.15 -3.42 11.51
N HIS A 159 9.87 -3.08 11.71
CA HIS A 159 9.23 -3.13 13.02
C HIS A 159 7.74 -3.55 12.96
N ALA A 160 7.26 -3.89 11.77
CA ALA A 160 5.89 -4.33 11.53
C ALA A 160 5.85 -5.38 10.43
N LEU A 161 5.04 -6.42 10.63
CA LEU A 161 4.93 -7.55 9.71
C LEU A 161 4.30 -7.14 8.37
N ASP A 162 3.30 -6.26 8.40
CA ASP A 162 2.64 -5.71 7.23
C ASP A 162 3.64 -4.98 6.31
N ASP A 163 4.32 -3.97 6.82
CA ASP A 163 5.28 -3.17 6.05
C ASP A 163 6.44 -4.03 5.51
N ALA A 164 7.06 -4.85 6.37
CA ALA A 164 8.18 -5.69 5.98
C ALA A 164 7.76 -6.79 5.00
N GLY A 165 6.62 -7.42 5.25
CA GLY A 165 6.10 -8.51 4.43
C GLY A 165 5.72 -8.07 3.02
N ALA A 166 4.92 -7.02 2.91
CA ALA A 166 4.44 -6.55 1.61
C ALA A 166 5.57 -6.09 0.68
N VAL A 167 6.50 -5.27 1.20
CA VAL A 167 7.63 -4.79 0.40
C VAL A 167 8.58 -5.93 0.04
N CYS A 168 8.87 -6.84 0.99
CA CYS A 168 9.69 -8.02 0.74
C CYS A 168 9.12 -8.92 -0.35
N ALA A 169 7.83 -9.26 -0.26
CA ALA A 169 7.16 -10.10 -1.26
C ALA A 169 7.23 -9.49 -2.66
N ALA A 170 7.04 -8.16 -2.77
CA ALA A 170 7.15 -7.45 -4.04
C ALA A 170 8.59 -7.43 -4.57
N MET A 171 9.60 -7.23 -3.71
CA MET A 171 11.02 -7.30 -4.10
C MET A 171 11.40 -8.70 -4.61
N ILE A 172 10.96 -9.77 -3.92
CA ILE A 172 11.19 -11.14 -4.38
C ILE A 172 10.54 -11.38 -5.74
N LYS A 173 9.30 -10.90 -5.93
CA LYS A 173 8.59 -11.02 -7.21
C LYS A 173 9.34 -10.30 -8.33
N ALA A 174 9.81 -9.05 -8.08
CA ALA A 174 10.58 -8.26 -9.05
C ALA A 174 11.91 -8.96 -9.42
N GLN A 175 12.65 -9.46 -8.44
CA GLN A 175 13.90 -10.19 -8.68
C GLN A 175 13.69 -11.47 -9.49
N ARG A 176 12.66 -12.27 -9.15
CA ARG A 176 12.33 -13.49 -9.90
C ARG A 176 11.85 -13.22 -11.32
N ALA A 177 11.23 -12.08 -11.56
CA ALA A 177 10.78 -11.64 -12.88
C ALA A 177 11.89 -10.96 -13.71
N GLY A 178 13.12 -10.83 -13.17
CA GLY A 178 14.23 -10.14 -13.85
C GLY A 178 14.04 -8.63 -14.00
N VAL A 179 13.13 -8.03 -13.24
CA VAL A 179 12.88 -6.58 -13.26
C VAL A 179 13.98 -5.83 -12.53
N ASN A 180 14.41 -6.35 -11.39
CA ASN A 180 15.56 -5.84 -10.62
C ASN A 180 16.47 -7.00 -10.26
N ASP A 181 17.76 -6.74 -10.28
CA ASP A 181 18.81 -7.57 -9.69
C ASP A 181 19.41 -6.91 -8.44
N GLY A 182 20.15 -7.69 -7.64
CA GLY A 182 20.84 -7.18 -6.46
C GLY A 182 19.93 -6.77 -5.30
N LEU A 183 18.64 -7.18 -5.28
CA LEU A 183 17.73 -6.96 -4.15
C LEU A 183 17.94 -7.95 -3.00
N ARG A 184 18.71 -9.01 -3.20
CA ARG A 184 18.88 -10.10 -2.25
C ARG A 184 19.28 -9.64 -0.83
N PRO A 185 20.22 -8.70 -0.64
CA PRO A 185 20.58 -8.23 0.71
C PRO A 185 19.40 -7.60 1.45
N GLN A 186 18.55 -6.83 0.77
CA GLN A 186 17.37 -6.22 1.38
C GLN A 186 16.26 -7.25 1.62
N ILE A 187 16.07 -8.19 0.71
CA ILE A 187 15.14 -9.32 0.87
C ILE A 187 15.54 -10.15 2.10
N ASP A 188 16.81 -10.55 2.23
CA ASP A 188 17.30 -11.32 3.36
C ASP A 188 17.15 -10.56 4.67
N HIS A 189 17.34 -9.24 4.67
CA HIS A 189 17.12 -8.39 5.83
C HIS A 189 15.66 -8.42 6.30
N PHE A 190 14.69 -8.28 5.39
CA PHE A 190 13.27 -8.38 5.72
C PHE A 190 12.87 -9.79 6.17
N ILE A 191 13.32 -10.82 5.47
CA ILE A 191 13.04 -12.22 5.84
C ILE A 191 13.61 -12.55 7.23
N ASN A 192 14.83 -12.10 7.52
CA ASN A 192 15.42 -12.28 8.85
C ASN A 192 14.58 -11.58 9.95
N TYR A 193 14.06 -10.38 9.67
CA TYR A 193 13.14 -9.71 10.58
C TYR A 193 11.88 -10.56 10.81
N ILE A 194 11.19 -10.96 9.74
CA ILE A 194 9.94 -11.73 9.79
C ILE A 194 10.13 -13.06 10.52
N LEU A 195 11.21 -13.77 10.23
CA LEU A 195 11.44 -15.11 10.80
C LEU A 195 12.00 -15.09 12.22
N LYS A 196 12.80 -14.07 12.59
CA LYS A 196 13.60 -14.09 13.82
C LYS A 196 13.27 -12.97 14.81
N LYS A 197 12.68 -11.86 14.38
CA LYS A 197 12.48 -10.67 15.22
C LYS A 197 11.02 -10.28 15.39
N GLU A 198 10.15 -10.67 14.45
CA GLU A 198 8.73 -10.37 14.55
C GLU A 198 8.11 -11.04 15.78
N TYR A 199 7.17 -10.34 16.41
CA TYR A 199 6.50 -10.82 17.60
C TYR A 199 5.72 -12.11 17.32
N ARG A 200 5.84 -13.08 18.26
CA ARG A 200 5.14 -14.36 18.16
C ARG A 200 4.45 -14.70 19.47
N LEU A 201 3.36 -15.43 19.37
CA LEU A 201 2.74 -16.12 20.50
C LEU A 201 3.64 -17.27 20.99
N LYS A 202 3.31 -17.86 22.12
CA LYS A 202 4.07 -18.98 22.72
C LYS A 202 4.16 -20.21 21.81
N ASP A 203 3.18 -20.43 20.96
CA ASP A 203 3.11 -21.50 19.98
C ASP A 203 3.86 -21.21 18.66
N GLY A 204 4.49 -20.03 18.56
CA GLY A 204 5.21 -19.60 17.36
C GLY A 204 4.38 -18.84 16.34
N THR A 205 3.08 -18.65 16.57
CA THR A 205 2.20 -17.89 15.67
C THR A 205 2.64 -16.44 15.59
N LEU A 206 2.79 -15.90 14.36
CA LEU A 206 3.03 -14.48 14.13
C LEU A 206 1.86 -13.67 14.67
N ALA A 207 2.14 -12.63 15.44
CA ALA A 207 1.13 -11.82 16.11
C ALA A 207 1.61 -10.38 16.31
N ARG A 208 0.71 -9.50 16.75
CA ARG A 208 1.06 -8.14 17.16
C ARG A 208 1.19 -8.01 18.67
N ASN A 209 2.13 -7.15 19.09
CA ASN A 209 2.24 -6.71 20.48
C ASN A 209 1.73 -5.27 20.67
N ARG A 210 1.21 -4.65 19.62
CA ARG A 210 0.72 -3.26 19.56
C ARG A 210 -0.39 -3.11 18.49
N PRO A 211 -1.36 -2.23 18.66
CA PRO A 211 -1.70 -1.49 19.88
C PRO A 211 -2.15 -2.40 21.02
N LEU A 212 -2.69 -3.58 20.69
CA LEU A 212 -3.11 -4.60 21.65
C LEU A 212 -2.20 -5.81 21.55
N LYS A 213 -1.64 -6.26 22.69
CA LYS A 213 -0.77 -7.41 22.77
C LYS A 213 -1.52 -8.72 22.51
N ASN A 214 -0.85 -9.66 21.84
CA ASN A 214 -1.38 -10.98 21.49
C ASN A 214 -2.56 -10.95 20.51
N THR A 215 -2.63 -9.93 19.65
CA THR A 215 -3.65 -9.87 18.59
C THR A 215 -3.13 -10.45 17.28
N LEU A 216 -4.04 -11.10 16.55
CA LEU A 216 -3.81 -11.59 15.21
C LEU A 216 -4.53 -10.66 14.24
N TRP A 217 -3.78 -10.14 13.27
CA TRP A 217 -4.33 -9.28 12.24
C TRP A 217 -4.26 -10.01 10.90
N LEU A 218 -5.38 -10.07 10.22
CA LEU A 218 -5.47 -10.79 8.95
C LEU A 218 -4.66 -10.10 7.85
N ASP A 219 -4.57 -8.77 7.87
CA ASP A 219 -3.74 -7.99 6.96
C ASP A 219 -2.24 -8.29 7.15
N ASP A 220 -1.76 -8.41 8.39
CA ASP A 220 -0.39 -8.85 8.68
C ASP A 220 -0.08 -10.21 8.06
N MET A 221 -1.00 -11.14 8.21
CA MET A 221 -0.86 -12.49 7.64
C MET A 221 -0.88 -12.44 6.12
N PHE A 222 -1.72 -11.59 5.52
CA PHE A 222 -1.78 -11.38 4.09
C PHE A 222 -0.48 -10.79 3.52
N MET A 223 0.29 -10.03 4.31
CA MET A 223 1.57 -9.47 3.91
C MET A 223 2.76 -10.40 4.24
N GLY A 224 2.78 -10.96 5.44
CA GLY A 224 3.92 -11.77 5.92
C GLY A 224 4.01 -13.15 5.28
N VAL A 225 2.88 -13.86 5.15
CA VAL A 225 2.85 -15.22 4.58
C VAL A 225 3.29 -15.24 3.11
N PRO A 226 2.83 -14.32 2.24
CA PRO A 226 3.35 -14.23 0.87
C PRO A 226 4.85 -13.99 0.79
N ALA A 227 5.44 -13.19 1.70
CA ALA A 227 6.89 -12.99 1.73
C ALA A 227 7.64 -14.29 2.00
N ILE A 228 7.20 -15.06 2.99
CA ILE A 228 7.78 -16.37 3.34
C ILE A 228 7.62 -17.36 2.17
N ALA A 229 6.42 -17.47 1.60
CA ALA A 229 6.15 -18.37 0.48
C ALA A 229 6.95 -18.00 -0.78
N GLN A 230 7.07 -16.71 -1.08
CA GLN A 230 7.88 -16.23 -2.21
C GLN A 230 9.37 -16.48 -1.95
N MET A 231 9.84 -16.37 -0.71
CA MET A 231 11.22 -16.69 -0.37
C MET A 231 11.53 -18.16 -0.56
N GLY A 232 10.68 -19.08 -0.08
CA GLY A 232 10.83 -20.51 -0.33
C GLY A 232 10.89 -20.82 -1.84
N LYS A 233 10.07 -20.14 -2.63
CA LYS A 233 10.13 -20.28 -4.10
C LYS A 233 11.42 -19.70 -4.72
N LEU A 234 11.99 -18.64 -4.14
CA LEU A 234 13.24 -18.04 -4.59
C LEU A 234 14.45 -18.92 -4.27
N THR A 235 14.46 -19.55 -3.10
CA THR A 235 15.59 -20.39 -2.61
C THR A 235 15.47 -21.86 -2.99
N GLY A 236 14.28 -22.32 -3.36
CA GLY A 236 13.98 -23.73 -3.55
C GLY A 236 13.66 -24.49 -2.24
N ASP A 237 13.63 -23.79 -1.10
CA ASP A 237 13.25 -24.38 0.19
C ASP A 237 11.73 -24.62 0.26
N LYS A 238 11.33 -25.70 0.96
CA LYS A 238 9.92 -26.09 1.14
C LYS A 238 9.43 -25.69 2.52
#